data_cf3b3792321161b9c56363969a852193
#
_entry.id   cf3b3792321161b9c56363969a852193
#
_cell.length_a   1.000
_cell.length_b   1.000
_cell.length_c   1.000
_cell.angle_alpha   90.00
_cell.angle_beta   90.00
_cell.angle_gamma   90.00
#
_symmetry.space_group_name_H-M   'P 1'
#
loop_
_entity.id
_entity.type
_entity.pdbx_description
1 polymer ?
#
loop_
_entity_poly.entity_id
_entity_poly.type
_entity_poly.pdbx_seq_one_letter_code
_entity_poly.pdbx_strand_id
1 'polypeptide(L)'
;GAGWFEKDYEEYGYEFGTVAGRLKRLEADLPRMKKRLAALNPPPVGSMPLLIGGSGRTITLRLVAEHADAWNCFGPPENFAELSAILDDWCEKVGRDPSEIERTVSIGADDVEDVGRYVDLGVDHIVVGTGHPFDLGPLERLIAQRDAMA
;
A
#
# COMPACT_ATOMS: atom_id res chain seq x y z
N GLY A 1 5.89 5.49 0.83
CA GLY A 1 5.96 5.13 2.26
C GLY A 1 7.03 5.93 3.01
N ALA A 2 7.04 5.82 4.34
CA ALA A 2 7.98 6.57 5.19
C ALA A 2 9.40 5.96 5.27
N GLY A 3 9.64 4.84 4.59
CA GLY A 3 10.90 4.10 4.66
C GLY A 3 11.10 3.42 6.02
N TRP A 4 11.17 2.11 6.06
CA TRP A 4 11.31 1.36 7.31
C TRP A 4 12.53 0.45 7.32
N PHE A 5 13.09 0.14 6.14
CA PHE A 5 14.18 -0.80 5.98
C PHE A 5 15.53 -0.10 6.15
N GLU A 6 16.06 -0.14 7.37
CA GLU A 6 17.27 0.59 7.77
C GLU A 6 18.51 0.22 6.96
N LYS A 7 18.63 -1.06 6.55
CA LYS A 7 19.77 -1.54 5.76
C LYS A 7 19.96 -0.79 4.44
N ASP A 8 18.87 -0.38 3.77
CA ASP A 8 19.00 0.40 2.53
C ASP A 8 19.63 1.78 2.81
N TYR A 9 19.28 2.39 3.94
CA TYR A 9 19.85 3.68 4.34
C TYR A 9 21.33 3.56 4.65
N GLU A 10 21.73 2.50 5.35
CA GLU A 10 23.15 2.22 5.64
C GLU A 10 23.94 1.97 4.36
N GLU A 11 23.42 1.11 3.46
CA GLU A 11 24.08 0.72 2.22
C GLU A 11 24.29 1.92 1.27
N TYR A 12 23.28 2.79 1.16
CA TYR A 12 23.32 3.96 0.27
C TYR A 12 23.79 5.24 0.94
N GLY A 13 24.18 5.20 2.22
CA GLY A 13 24.72 6.35 2.95
C GLY A 13 23.70 7.45 3.26
N TYR A 14 22.43 7.10 3.40
CA TYR A 14 21.39 8.04 3.80
C TYR A 14 21.17 8.03 5.31
N GLU A 15 20.78 9.18 5.86
CA GLU A 15 20.37 9.28 7.26
C GLU A 15 19.02 8.59 7.49
N PHE A 16 18.98 7.53 8.29
CA PHE A 16 17.73 6.83 8.64
C PHE A 16 16.84 7.66 9.57
N GLY A 17 17.43 8.32 10.56
CA GLY A 17 16.73 9.15 11.51
C GLY A 17 15.73 8.38 12.39
N THR A 18 14.73 9.09 12.92
CA THR A 18 13.71 8.49 13.79
C THR A 18 12.44 8.15 13.00
N VAL A 19 11.64 7.20 13.49
CA VAL A 19 10.31 6.87 12.92
C VAL A 19 9.43 8.11 12.83
N ALA A 20 9.35 8.90 13.89
CA ALA A 20 8.56 10.14 13.91
C ALA A 20 9.06 11.17 12.88
N GLY A 21 10.39 11.29 12.73
CA GLY A 21 11.01 12.17 11.73
C GLY A 21 10.66 11.77 10.30
N ARG A 22 10.72 10.46 9.98
CA ARG A 22 10.37 9.94 8.65
C ARG A 22 8.89 10.11 8.32
N LEU A 23 8.00 9.86 9.29
CA LEU A 23 6.56 10.08 9.12
C LEU A 23 6.21 11.57 8.91
N LYS A 24 6.84 12.46 9.69
CA LYS A 24 6.68 13.91 9.53
C LYS A 24 7.18 14.40 8.16
N ARG A 25 8.28 13.83 7.67
CA ARG A 25 8.78 14.11 6.32
C ARG A 25 7.81 13.65 5.24
N LEU A 26 7.28 12.42 5.36
CA LEU A 26 6.25 11.93 4.43
C LEU A 26 5.04 12.86 4.39
N GLU A 27 4.50 13.26 5.55
CA GLU A 27 3.37 14.18 5.64
C GLU A 27 3.66 15.53 4.93
N ALA A 28 4.84 16.10 5.14
CA ALA A 28 5.24 17.36 4.50
C ALA A 28 5.47 17.23 2.99
N ASP A 29 5.94 16.07 2.53
CA ASP A 29 6.32 15.88 1.13
C ASP A 29 5.14 15.44 0.23
N LEU A 30 4.09 14.80 0.75
CA LEU A 30 2.94 14.38 -0.04
C LEU A 30 2.27 15.51 -0.83
N PRO A 31 1.94 16.68 -0.23
CA PRO A 31 1.39 17.82 -1.00
C PRO A 31 2.38 18.37 -2.03
N ARG A 32 3.68 18.36 -1.70
CA ARG A 32 4.75 18.81 -2.63
C ARG A 32 4.86 17.89 -3.83
N MET A 33 4.78 16.57 -3.61
CA MET A 33 4.77 15.56 -4.67
C MET A 33 3.57 15.75 -5.60
N LYS A 34 2.35 15.87 -5.06
CA LYS A 34 1.14 16.13 -5.85
C LYS A 34 1.27 17.41 -6.68
N LYS A 35 1.74 18.49 -6.07
CA LYS A 35 1.98 19.75 -6.79
C LYS A 35 3.02 19.59 -7.91
N ARG A 36 4.08 18.81 -7.67
CA ARG A 36 5.12 18.58 -8.67
C ARG A 36 4.61 17.74 -9.83
N LEU A 37 3.84 16.68 -9.55
CA LEU A 37 3.22 15.84 -10.57
C LEU A 37 2.27 16.63 -11.48
N ALA A 38 1.45 17.50 -10.88
CA ALA A 38 0.53 18.36 -11.63
C ALA A 38 1.24 19.40 -12.53
N ALA A 39 2.52 19.70 -12.25
CA ALA A 39 3.33 20.69 -12.99
C ALA A 39 4.33 20.04 -13.97
N LEU A 40 4.23 18.74 -14.22
CA LEU A 40 5.12 18.06 -15.17
C LEU A 40 4.89 18.55 -16.62
N ASN A 41 5.97 18.70 -17.36
CA ASN A 41 5.94 19.03 -18.79
C ASN A 41 6.95 18.14 -19.55
N PRO A 42 6.52 17.23 -20.45
CA PRO A 42 5.10 16.95 -20.75
C PRO A 42 4.34 16.35 -19.56
N PRO A 43 3.02 16.51 -19.51
CA PRO A 43 2.21 15.87 -18.48
C PRO A 43 2.21 14.35 -18.63
N PRO A 44 1.91 13.57 -17.57
CA PRO A 44 1.74 12.13 -17.67
C PRO A 44 0.67 11.74 -18.71
N VAL A 45 0.87 10.62 -19.37
CA VAL A 45 -0.14 10.03 -20.24
C VAL A 45 -1.16 9.28 -19.38
N GLY A 46 -2.26 9.94 -19.04
CA GLY A 46 -3.31 9.40 -18.16
C GLY A 46 -3.12 9.75 -16.68
N SER A 47 -3.91 9.13 -15.82
CA SER A 47 -3.82 9.30 -14.38
C SER A 47 -2.57 8.64 -13.80
N MET A 48 -1.99 9.25 -12.78
CA MET A 48 -0.89 8.69 -12.01
C MET A 48 -1.36 8.47 -10.56
N PRO A 49 -1.90 7.30 -10.22
CA PRO A 49 -2.39 7.04 -8.88
C PRO A 49 -1.24 7.01 -7.87
N LEU A 50 -1.48 7.56 -6.68
CA LEU A 50 -0.54 7.59 -5.58
C LEU A 50 -0.85 6.45 -4.61
N LEU A 51 0.04 5.45 -4.54
CA LEU A 51 -0.05 4.39 -3.56
C LEU A 51 0.80 4.73 -2.33
N ILE A 52 0.21 4.59 -1.13
CA ILE A 52 0.92 4.70 0.15
C ILE A 52 0.90 3.33 0.84
N GLY A 53 2.08 2.75 1.08
CA GLY A 53 2.22 1.51 1.84
C GLY A 53 2.49 1.76 3.32
N GLY A 54 1.95 0.90 4.17
CA GLY A 54 2.23 0.84 5.60
C GLY A 54 1.01 0.60 6.48
N SER A 55 1.29 0.18 7.73
CA SER A 55 0.31 -0.27 8.72
C SER A 55 0.18 0.67 9.93
N GLY A 56 0.73 1.87 9.86
CA GLY A 56 0.72 2.83 10.96
C GLY A 56 -0.68 3.43 11.19
N ARG A 57 -1.35 3.00 12.27
CA ARG A 57 -2.76 3.26 12.55
C ARG A 57 -3.14 4.73 12.71
N THR A 58 -2.24 5.55 13.24
CA THR A 58 -2.53 6.95 13.56
C THR A 58 -2.07 7.95 12.51
N ILE A 59 -0.87 7.77 11.95
CA ILE A 59 -0.31 8.72 11.00
C ILE A 59 -0.39 8.18 9.58
N THR A 60 0.10 6.96 9.32
CA THR A 60 0.14 6.43 7.96
C THR A 60 -1.25 6.30 7.36
N LEU A 61 -2.21 5.68 8.08
CA LEU A 61 -3.57 5.50 7.57
C LEU A 61 -4.33 6.83 7.45
N ARG A 62 -4.05 7.82 8.31
CA ARG A 62 -4.56 9.18 8.12
C ARG A 62 -4.03 9.80 6.82
N LEU A 63 -2.72 9.69 6.55
CA LEU A 63 -2.13 10.19 5.32
C LEU A 63 -2.65 9.46 4.07
N VAL A 64 -2.95 8.16 4.19
CA VAL A 64 -3.65 7.41 3.14
C VAL A 64 -5.02 8.03 2.87
N ALA A 65 -5.86 8.23 3.89
CA ALA A 65 -7.18 8.82 3.76
C ALA A 65 -7.13 10.24 3.13
N GLU A 66 -6.14 11.05 3.50
CA GLU A 66 -6.00 12.42 2.99
C GLU A 66 -5.44 12.50 1.58
N HIS A 67 -4.62 11.54 1.15
CA HIS A 67 -3.76 11.75 -0.02
C HIS A 67 -3.69 10.61 -1.03
N ALA A 68 -3.93 9.35 -0.64
CA ALA A 68 -3.66 8.21 -1.50
C ALA A 68 -4.84 7.83 -2.41
N ASP A 69 -4.53 7.32 -3.59
CA ASP A 69 -5.49 6.67 -4.49
C ASP A 69 -5.51 5.15 -4.27
N ALA A 70 -4.43 4.60 -3.66
CA ALA A 70 -4.32 3.21 -3.28
C ALA A 70 -3.56 3.05 -1.96
N TRP A 71 -3.88 2.00 -1.21
CA TRP A 71 -3.19 1.65 0.03
C TRP A 71 -2.72 0.20 -0.02
N ASN A 72 -1.51 -0.06 0.50
CA ASN A 72 -0.94 -1.40 0.62
C ASN A 72 -0.55 -1.71 2.06
N CYS A 73 -0.88 -2.91 2.51
CA CYS A 73 -0.32 -3.48 3.74
C CYS A 73 0.11 -4.93 3.54
N PHE A 74 0.66 -5.55 4.60
CA PHE A 74 0.96 -6.97 4.63
C PHE A 74 -0.16 -7.75 5.32
N GLY A 75 -0.35 -9.01 4.89
CA GLY A 75 -1.20 -9.98 5.60
C GLY A 75 -0.79 -10.19 7.07
N PRO A 76 -1.46 -11.07 7.81
CA PRO A 76 -2.54 -11.97 7.37
C PRO A 76 -3.88 -11.26 7.15
N PRO A 77 -4.94 -12.00 6.68
CA PRO A 77 -6.26 -11.41 6.42
C PRO A 77 -6.86 -10.63 7.60
N GLU A 78 -6.66 -11.11 8.83
CA GLU A 78 -7.15 -10.46 10.04
C GLU A 78 -6.49 -9.08 10.25
N ASN A 79 -5.20 -8.98 9.98
CA ASN A 79 -4.48 -7.71 10.06
C ASN A 79 -4.98 -6.72 9.00
N PHE A 80 -5.20 -7.20 7.77
CA PHE A 80 -5.80 -6.39 6.72
C PHE A 80 -7.18 -5.86 7.13
N ALA A 81 -8.07 -6.73 7.62
CA ALA A 81 -9.42 -6.36 8.05
C ALA A 81 -9.41 -5.26 9.12
N GLU A 82 -8.56 -5.43 10.15
CA GLU A 82 -8.43 -4.44 11.23
C GLU A 82 -7.94 -3.08 10.70
N LEU A 83 -6.90 -3.09 9.87
CA LEU A 83 -6.32 -1.86 9.33
C LEU A 83 -7.25 -1.19 8.31
N SER A 84 -8.00 -1.97 7.52
CA SER A 84 -9.01 -1.46 6.60
C SER A 84 -10.13 -0.73 7.33
N ALA A 85 -10.64 -1.29 8.42
CA ALA A 85 -11.64 -0.62 9.26
C ALA A 85 -11.12 0.70 9.87
N ILE A 86 -9.85 0.73 10.33
CA ILE A 86 -9.23 1.97 10.81
C ILE A 86 -9.07 3.01 9.69
N LEU A 87 -8.79 2.57 8.47
CA LEU A 87 -8.71 3.47 7.31
C LEU A 87 -10.08 4.05 6.98
N ASP A 88 -11.16 3.26 7.06
CA ASP A 88 -12.53 3.74 6.88
C ASP A 88 -12.89 4.82 7.93
N ASP A 89 -12.54 4.59 9.20
CA ASP A 89 -12.68 5.58 10.26
C ASP A 89 -11.92 6.90 9.97
N TRP A 90 -10.74 6.81 9.37
CA TRP A 90 -9.99 8.00 8.96
C TRP A 90 -10.64 8.68 7.75
N CYS A 91 -11.16 7.94 6.78
CA CYS A 91 -11.89 8.49 5.65
C CYS A 91 -13.11 9.27 6.12
N GLU A 92 -13.90 8.73 7.07
CA GLU A 92 -15.02 9.44 7.69
C GLU A 92 -14.58 10.77 8.33
N LYS A 93 -13.48 10.75 9.12
CA LYS A 93 -12.96 11.94 9.81
C LYS A 93 -12.49 13.03 8.85
N VAL A 94 -11.96 12.68 7.68
CA VAL A 94 -11.50 13.64 6.67
C VAL A 94 -12.56 13.97 5.61
N GLY A 95 -13.72 13.35 5.67
CA GLY A 95 -14.83 13.57 4.76
C GLY A 95 -14.61 12.99 3.35
N ARG A 96 -13.92 11.86 3.25
CA ARG A 96 -13.63 11.16 2.00
C ARG A 96 -14.39 9.83 1.92
N ASP A 97 -14.87 9.47 0.73
CA ASP A 97 -15.45 8.15 0.47
C ASP A 97 -14.34 7.08 0.51
N PRO A 98 -14.43 6.06 1.42
CA PRO A 98 -13.45 4.98 1.48
C PRO A 98 -13.31 4.19 0.17
N SER A 99 -14.38 4.11 -0.63
CA SER A 99 -14.38 3.39 -1.93
C SER A 99 -13.50 4.04 -3.00
N GLU A 100 -13.05 5.29 -2.79
CA GLU A 100 -12.09 5.96 -3.68
C GLU A 100 -10.66 5.45 -3.52
N ILE A 101 -10.38 4.61 -2.52
CA ILE A 101 -9.03 4.12 -2.22
C ILE A 101 -8.96 2.62 -2.53
N GLU A 102 -8.22 2.27 -3.57
CA GLU A 102 -7.93 0.88 -3.92
C GLU A 102 -7.24 0.15 -2.75
N ARG A 103 -7.78 -0.99 -2.34
CA ARG A 103 -7.27 -1.81 -1.24
C ARG A 103 -6.33 -2.87 -1.77
N THR A 104 -5.04 -2.75 -1.49
CA THR A 104 -4.06 -3.72 -1.94
C THR A 104 -3.39 -4.43 -0.78
N VAL A 105 -2.99 -5.69 -0.98
CA VAL A 105 -2.27 -6.46 0.03
C VAL A 105 -1.07 -7.16 -0.59
N SER A 106 0.05 -7.14 0.13
CA SER A 106 1.22 -7.95 -0.21
C SER A 106 1.25 -9.20 0.65
N ILE A 107 1.33 -10.36 0.00
CA ILE A 107 1.34 -11.68 0.63
C ILE A 107 2.59 -12.46 0.27
N GLY A 108 2.94 -13.45 1.09
CA GLY A 108 3.98 -14.42 0.79
C GLY A 108 3.48 -15.50 -0.17
N ALA A 109 4.43 -16.29 -0.70
CA ALA A 109 4.14 -17.42 -1.57
C ALA A 109 3.29 -18.51 -0.89
N ASP A 110 3.43 -18.63 0.43
CA ASP A 110 2.71 -19.62 1.25
C ASP A 110 1.26 -19.21 1.55
N ASP A 111 0.95 -17.92 1.40
CA ASP A 111 -0.37 -17.35 1.73
C ASP A 111 -1.34 -17.33 0.53
N VAL A 112 -0.92 -17.86 -0.63
CA VAL A 112 -1.73 -17.84 -1.87
C VAL A 112 -3.03 -18.62 -1.71
N GLU A 113 -3.07 -19.63 -0.84
CA GLU A 113 -4.29 -20.42 -0.58
C GLU A 113 -5.37 -19.60 0.19
N ASP A 114 -4.99 -18.50 0.85
CA ASP A 114 -5.90 -17.62 1.60
C ASP A 114 -6.54 -16.53 0.74
N VAL A 115 -6.31 -16.50 -0.56
CA VAL A 115 -6.76 -15.43 -1.48
C VAL A 115 -8.27 -15.17 -1.40
N GLY A 116 -9.09 -16.23 -1.32
CA GLY A 116 -10.53 -16.08 -1.16
C GLY A 116 -10.93 -15.24 0.06
N ARG A 117 -10.22 -15.37 1.18
CA ARG A 117 -10.46 -14.57 2.40
C ARG A 117 -10.16 -13.10 2.20
N TYR A 118 -9.11 -12.77 1.42
CA TYR A 118 -8.82 -11.37 1.09
C TYR A 118 -9.88 -10.76 0.16
N VAL A 119 -10.36 -11.52 -0.82
CA VAL A 119 -11.46 -11.11 -1.70
C VAL A 119 -12.73 -10.83 -0.89
N ASP A 120 -13.10 -11.72 0.04
CA ASP A 120 -14.26 -11.54 0.93
C ASP A 120 -14.13 -10.30 1.83
N LEU A 121 -12.90 -9.87 2.13
CA LEU A 121 -12.59 -8.66 2.92
C LEU A 121 -12.51 -7.38 2.07
N GLY A 122 -12.75 -7.47 0.76
CA GLY A 122 -12.76 -6.31 -0.14
C GLY A 122 -11.37 -5.87 -0.59
N VAL A 123 -10.41 -6.80 -0.73
CA VAL A 123 -9.13 -6.50 -1.39
C VAL A 123 -9.33 -6.42 -2.90
N ASP A 124 -8.91 -5.31 -3.50
CA ASP A 124 -9.00 -5.08 -4.95
C ASP A 124 -7.80 -5.67 -5.70
N HIS A 125 -6.62 -5.69 -5.04
CA HIS A 125 -5.38 -6.09 -5.70
C HIS A 125 -4.44 -6.85 -4.74
N ILE A 126 -4.01 -8.02 -5.17
CA ILE A 126 -3.09 -8.89 -4.41
C ILE A 126 -1.73 -8.92 -5.10
N VAL A 127 -0.67 -8.65 -4.33
CA VAL A 127 0.72 -8.72 -4.76
C VAL A 127 1.38 -9.90 -4.06
N VAL A 128 1.82 -10.91 -4.82
CA VAL A 128 2.57 -12.03 -4.25
C VAL A 128 4.08 -11.78 -4.35
N GLY A 129 4.75 -11.85 -3.20
CA GLY A 129 6.21 -11.76 -3.13
C GLY A 129 6.86 -13.09 -3.49
N THR A 130 7.82 -13.07 -4.42
CA THR A 130 8.65 -14.23 -4.76
C THR A 130 10.10 -13.94 -4.40
N GLY A 131 10.75 -14.89 -3.69
CA GLY A 131 12.18 -14.82 -3.37
C GLY A 131 13.03 -15.60 -4.38
N HIS A 132 14.36 -15.43 -4.29
CA HIS A 132 15.28 -16.27 -5.07
C HIS A 132 15.10 -17.77 -4.68
N PRO A 133 14.99 -18.68 -5.67
CA PRO A 133 15.27 -18.57 -7.11
C PRO A 133 14.11 -18.06 -7.98
N PHE A 134 13.19 -17.29 -7.44
CA PHE A 134 12.03 -16.69 -8.15
C PHE A 134 11.10 -17.75 -8.75
N ASP A 135 10.67 -18.71 -7.91
CA ASP A 135 9.63 -19.66 -8.27
C ASP A 135 8.31 -18.94 -8.58
N LEU A 136 7.79 -19.12 -9.79
CA LEU A 136 6.55 -18.52 -10.26
C LEU A 136 5.31 -19.38 -9.98
N GLY A 137 5.46 -20.58 -9.43
CA GLY A 137 4.35 -21.46 -9.08
C GLY A 137 3.27 -20.80 -8.20
N PRO A 138 3.63 -20.01 -7.17
CA PRO A 138 2.66 -19.24 -6.39
C PRO A 138 1.86 -18.23 -7.23
N LEU A 139 2.51 -17.54 -8.17
CA LEU A 139 1.85 -16.60 -9.08
C LEU A 139 0.89 -17.33 -10.03
N GLU A 140 1.29 -18.48 -10.58
CA GLU A 140 0.43 -19.30 -11.45
C GLU A 140 -0.83 -19.77 -10.72
N ARG A 141 -0.69 -20.21 -9.45
CA ARG A 141 -1.85 -20.57 -8.61
C ARG A 141 -2.77 -19.35 -8.35
N LEU A 142 -2.19 -18.18 -8.06
CA LEU A 142 -2.96 -16.96 -7.85
C LEU A 142 -3.75 -16.56 -9.10
N ILE A 143 -3.13 -16.65 -10.29
CA ILE A 143 -3.79 -16.40 -11.58
C ILE A 143 -4.94 -17.38 -11.80
N ALA A 144 -4.72 -18.67 -11.54
CA ALA A 144 -5.76 -19.68 -11.69
C ALA A 144 -6.96 -19.45 -10.76
N GLN A 145 -6.72 -19.01 -9.52
CA GLN A 145 -7.79 -18.64 -8.59
C GLN A 145 -8.56 -17.41 -9.07
N ARG A 146 -7.87 -16.36 -9.51
CA ARG A 146 -8.50 -15.17 -10.11
C ARG A 146 -9.42 -15.55 -11.27
N ASP A 147 -8.92 -16.37 -12.19
CA ASP A 147 -9.68 -16.77 -13.38
C ASP A 147 -10.90 -17.65 -13.04
N ALA A 148 -10.85 -18.37 -11.93
CA ALA A 148 -11.99 -19.16 -11.43
C ALA A 148 -13.05 -18.31 -10.71
N MET A 149 -12.73 -17.08 -10.29
CA MET A 149 -13.66 -16.13 -9.64
C MET A 149 -14.32 -15.16 -10.62
N ALA A 150 -13.80 -15.06 -11.86
CA ALA A 150 -14.28 -14.15 -12.90
C ALA A 150 -15.47 -14.74 -13.67
#